data_933879b5b277cc7afe1f3435a6cfa509
#
_entry.id   933879b5b277cc7afe1f3435a6cfa509
#
_cell.length_a   1.000
_cell.length_b   1.000
_cell.length_c   1.000
_cell.angle_alpha   90.00
_cell.angle_beta   90.00
_cell.angle_gamma   90.00
#
_symmetry.space_group_name_H-M   'P 1'
#
loop_
_entity.id
_entity.type
_entity.pdbx_description
1 polymer ?
#
loop_
_entity_poly.entity_id
_entity_poly.type
_entity_poly.pdbx_seq_one_letter_code
_entity_poly.pdbx_strand_id
1 'polypeptide(L)'
;MRIFENYHKVYLYIEPLVDGEPDEQKRYHISNLLCFLEKYLNITTNQYIRVKQNYKTLFKLKDNKKELHHKMNIMFGDIHFMLISMEKAYSLSIRMLEILGRPDTANMIRSSESYKIVKFFRNNLEHMNDKLTVEDYKYRESWYSNEYHSHWFARQWESMHGNAIKLGPYSFEIDESSFEFLWDLYDQIFKIITDEYIIPNKVNVDLAFKGHTPSQW
;
A
#
# COMPACT_ATOMS: atom_id res chain seq x y z
N MET A 1 -2.07 14.47 7.26
CA MET A 1 -1.70 13.66 6.06
C MET A 1 -0.19 13.53 6.03
N ARG A 2 0.32 12.31 5.87
CA ARG A 2 1.74 12.00 5.91
C ARG A 2 2.30 11.84 4.48
N ILE A 3 3.50 12.40 4.22
CA ILE A 3 4.27 12.22 2.99
C ILE A 3 5.55 11.46 3.37
N PHE A 4 5.90 10.45 2.58
CA PHE A 4 7.07 9.62 2.77
C PHE A 4 8.13 10.03 1.74
N GLU A 5 9.24 10.60 2.22
CA GLU A 5 10.31 11.15 1.36
C GLU A 5 11.71 10.97 1.99
N ASN A 6 11.84 10.07 2.96
CA ASN A 6 13.11 9.87 3.66
C ASN A 6 14.18 9.23 2.77
N TYR A 7 13.77 8.42 1.77
CA TYR A 7 14.71 7.84 0.81
C TYR A 7 15.61 8.90 0.18
N HIS A 8 15.05 10.00 -0.31
CA HIS A 8 15.83 11.08 -0.93
C HIS A 8 16.83 11.77 0.01
N LYS A 9 16.59 11.69 1.33
CA LYS A 9 17.45 12.28 2.34
C LYS A 9 18.58 11.36 2.78
N VAL A 10 18.42 10.04 2.59
CA VAL A 10 19.29 9.04 3.20
C VAL A 10 19.88 8.02 2.22
N TYR A 11 19.52 8.06 0.93
CA TYR A 11 19.98 7.05 -0.02
C TYR A 11 21.51 6.93 -0.07
N LEU A 12 22.25 8.04 0.01
CA LEU A 12 23.72 8.06 0.03
C LEU A 12 24.33 7.28 1.21
N TYR A 13 23.63 7.20 2.33
CA TYR A 13 24.08 6.45 3.51
C TYR A 13 23.71 4.95 3.44
N ILE A 14 22.77 4.58 2.59
CA ILE A 14 22.30 3.19 2.39
C ILE A 14 23.04 2.53 1.23
N GLU A 15 23.29 3.26 0.15
CA GLU A 15 24.01 2.76 -1.04
C GLU A 15 25.44 2.33 -0.67
N PRO A 16 26.00 1.29 -1.29
CA PRO A 16 27.41 0.95 -1.14
C PRO A 16 28.31 2.11 -1.56
N LEU A 17 29.37 2.38 -0.79
CA LEU A 17 30.33 3.43 -1.13
C LEU A 17 31.32 2.97 -2.20
N VAL A 18 31.61 1.69 -2.24
CA VAL A 18 32.58 1.07 -3.16
C VAL A 18 32.01 -0.27 -3.65
N ASP A 19 32.16 -0.56 -4.94
CA ASP A 19 31.80 -1.85 -5.51
C ASP A 19 32.61 -2.97 -4.86
N GLY A 20 31.92 -4.06 -4.52
CA GLY A 20 32.53 -5.22 -3.87
C GLY A 20 32.62 -5.12 -2.35
N GLU A 21 31.97 -4.12 -1.71
CA GLU A 21 31.81 -4.10 -0.26
C GLU A 21 31.08 -5.35 0.25
N PRO A 22 31.42 -5.84 1.45
CA PRO A 22 30.59 -6.80 2.13
C PRO A 22 29.15 -6.29 2.22
N ASP A 23 28.18 -7.14 1.88
CA ASP A 23 26.75 -6.78 1.86
C ASP A 23 26.31 -5.78 0.77
N GLU A 24 27.14 -5.47 -0.24
CA GLU A 24 26.80 -4.56 -1.35
C GLU A 24 25.41 -4.87 -1.95
N GLN A 25 25.18 -6.11 -2.35
CA GLN A 25 23.90 -6.53 -2.93
C GLN A 25 22.73 -6.32 -1.97
N LYS A 26 22.94 -6.59 -0.68
CA LYS A 26 21.93 -6.37 0.36
C LYS A 26 21.60 -4.88 0.49
N ARG A 27 22.60 -4.02 0.48
CA ARG A 27 22.43 -2.56 0.57
C ARG A 27 21.66 -2.01 -0.62
N TYR A 28 21.97 -2.43 -1.84
CA TYR A 28 21.19 -2.07 -3.04
C TYR A 28 19.73 -2.54 -2.94
N HIS A 29 19.49 -3.75 -2.42
CA HIS A 29 18.12 -4.22 -2.22
C HIS A 29 17.37 -3.36 -1.20
N ILE A 30 17.99 -3.00 -0.08
CA ILE A 30 17.39 -2.13 0.95
C ILE A 30 17.05 -0.77 0.35
N SER A 31 17.98 -0.16 -0.37
CA SER A 31 17.80 1.13 -1.02
C SER A 31 16.61 1.11 -1.99
N ASN A 32 16.59 0.15 -2.91
CA ASN A 32 15.51 0.01 -3.88
C ASN A 32 14.15 -0.25 -3.21
N LEU A 33 14.11 -1.15 -2.23
CA LEU A 33 12.87 -1.48 -1.53
C LEU A 33 12.34 -0.26 -0.76
N LEU A 34 13.20 0.52 -0.11
CA LEU A 34 12.79 1.74 0.59
C LEU A 34 12.19 2.75 -0.39
N CYS A 35 12.86 2.98 -1.52
CA CYS A 35 12.39 3.88 -2.57
C CYS A 35 10.99 3.48 -3.06
N PHE A 36 10.77 2.21 -3.38
CA PHE A 36 9.46 1.75 -3.85
C PHE A 36 8.41 1.72 -2.74
N LEU A 37 8.79 1.37 -1.51
CA LEU A 37 7.88 1.41 -0.37
C LEU A 37 7.31 2.81 -0.16
N GLU A 38 8.14 3.84 -0.16
CA GLU A 38 7.70 5.24 -0.05
C GLU A 38 6.80 5.67 -1.21
N LYS A 39 7.12 5.25 -2.44
CA LYS A 39 6.26 5.52 -3.59
C LYS A 39 4.86 4.93 -3.41
N TYR A 40 4.75 3.67 -3.00
CA TYR A 40 3.45 3.03 -2.80
C TYR A 40 2.69 3.61 -1.61
N LEU A 41 3.35 3.98 -0.52
CA LEU A 41 2.74 4.70 0.60
C LEU A 41 2.17 6.05 0.16
N ASN A 42 2.91 6.81 -0.64
CA ASN A 42 2.46 8.09 -1.18
C ASN A 42 1.30 7.92 -2.16
N ILE A 43 1.34 6.90 -3.03
CA ILE A 43 0.22 6.58 -3.93
C ILE A 43 -1.03 6.25 -3.10
N THR A 44 -0.91 5.39 -2.09
CA THR A 44 -2.00 5.02 -1.19
C THR A 44 -2.64 6.27 -0.55
N THR A 45 -1.80 7.16 -0.01
CA THR A 45 -2.26 8.41 0.61
C THR A 45 -2.99 9.32 -0.39
N ASN A 46 -2.46 9.48 -1.59
CA ASN A 46 -3.07 10.30 -2.64
C ASN A 46 -4.42 9.74 -3.09
N GLN A 47 -4.52 8.42 -3.26
CA GLN A 47 -5.78 7.78 -3.62
C GLN A 47 -6.83 7.91 -2.50
N TYR A 48 -6.43 7.74 -1.24
CA TYR A 48 -7.30 7.99 -0.10
C TYR A 48 -7.90 9.41 -0.10
N ILE A 49 -7.06 10.43 -0.35
CA ILE A 49 -7.54 11.82 -0.42
C ILE A 49 -8.57 11.99 -1.53
N ARG A 50 -8.31 11.43 -2.71
CA ARG A 50 -9.23 11.49 -3.85
C ARG A 50 -10.55 10.81 -3.53
N VAL A 51 -10.53 9.63 -2.90
CA VAL A 51 -11.73 8.93 -2.45
C VAL A 51 -12.52 9.81 -1.48
N LYS A 52 -11.88 10.40 -0.46
CA LYS A 52 -12.53 11.29 0.51
C LYS A 52 -13.12 12.54 -0.15
N GLN A 53 -12.44 13.14 -1.11
CA GLN A 53 -12.94 14.29 -1.86
C GLN A 53 -14.14 13.93 -2.72
N ASN A 54 -14.05 12.82 -3.47
CA ASN A 54 -15.15 12.34 -4.30
C ASN A 54 -16.36 11.99 -3.43
N TYR A 55 -16.19 11.28 -2.33
CA TYR A 55 -17.25 10.91 -1.40
C TYR A 55 -18.02 12.13 -0.88
N LYS A 56 -17.32 13.21 -0.47
CA LYS A 56 -17.96 14.46 -0.02
C LYS A 56 -18.84 15.11 -1.10
N THR A 57 -18.52 14.90 -2.37
CA THR A 57 -19.27 15.48 -3.49
C THR A 57 -20.49 14.65 -3.90
N LEU A 58 -20.51 13.34 -3.64
CA LEU A 58 -21.60 12.44 -4.02
C LEU A 58 -22.96 12.90 -3.45
N PHE A 59 -22.98 13.33 -2.19
CA PHE A 59 -24.20 13.79 -1.53
C PHE A 59 -24.82 15.02 -2.19
N LYS A 60 -24.01 15.82 -2.88
CA LYS A 60 -24.48 17.03 -3.59
C LYS A 60 -25.09 16.72 -4.96
N LEU A 61 -24.87 15.51 -5.47
CA LEU A 61 -25.26 15.10 -6.82
C LEU A 61 -26.51 14.21 -6.86
N LYS A 62 -27.26 14.09 -5.76
CA LYS A 62 -28.44 13.21 -5.67
C LYS A 62 -29.46 13.37 -6.80
N ASP A 63 -29.62 14.58 -7.30
CA ASP A 63 -30.60 14.90 -8.36
C ASP A 63 -30.02 14.76 -9.78
N ASN A 64 -28.70 14.61 -9.93
CA ASN A 64 -28.02 14.40 -11.21
C ASN A 64 -27.45 12.98 -11.31
N LYS A 65 -28.32 12.03 -11.68
CA LYS A 65 -27.97 10.59 -11.75
C LYS A 65 -26.78 10.29 -12.66
N LYS A 66 -26.62 11.00 -13.78
CA LYS A 66 -25.52 10.78 -14.73
C LYS A 66 -24.18 11.18 -14.11
N GLU A 67 -24.11 12.33 -13.48
CA GLU A 67 -22.90 12.82 -12.83
C GLU A 67 -22.58 12.00 -11.57
N LEU A 68 -23.60 11.64 -10.80
CA LEU A 68 -23.46 10.72 -9.66
C LEU A 68 -22.81 9.41 -10.09
N HIS A 69 -23.34 8.77 -11.13
CA HIS A 69 -22.77 7.51 -11.63
C HIS A 69 -21.32 7.67 -12.11
N HIS A 70 -21.02 8.76 -12.84
CA HIS A 70 -19.66 9.05 -13.27
C HIS A 70 -18.69 9.21 -12.09
N LYS A 71 -19.08 9.94 -11.04
CA LYS A 71 -18.29 10.14 -9.82
C LYS A 71 -18.09 8.83 -9.04
N MET A 72 -19.11 7.98 -8.98
CA MET A 72 -19.00 6.65 -8.36
C MET A 72 -17.99 5.78 -9.08
N ASN A 73 -17.96 5.79 -10.44
CA ASN A 73 -16.99 5.04 -11.21
C ASN A 73 -15.53 5.52 -10.96
N ILE A 74 -15.33 6.85 -10.89
CA ILE A 74 -14.00 7.40 -10.54
C ILE A 74 -13.58 6.94 -9.15
N MET A 75 -14.48 7.05 -8.17
CA MET A 75 -14.19 6.66 -6.79
C MET A 75 -13.90 5.16 -6.67
N PHE A 76 -14.60 4.32 -7.43
CA PHE A 76 -14.31 2.89 -7.53
C PHE A 76 -12.87 2.64 -8.01
N GLY A 77 -12.44 3.32 -9.07
CA GLY A 77 -11.07 3.22 -9.57
C GLY A 77 -10.03 3.68 -8.53
N ASP A 78 -10.28 4.80 -7.85
CA ASP A 78 -9.40 5.32 -6.80
C ASP A 78 -9.27 4.34 -5.63
N ILE A 79 -10.36 3.69 -5.20
CA ILE A 79 -10.37 2.66 -4.16
C ILE A 79 -9.58 1.43 -4.61
N HIS A 80 -9.77 0.98 -5.84
CA HIS A 80 -9.05 -0.16 -6.38
C HIS A 80 -7.53 0.08 -6.39
N PHE A 81 -7.10 1.22 -6.92
CA PHE A 81 -5.68 1.59 -6.91
C PHE A 81 -5.12 1.79 -5.50
N MET A 82 -5.91 2.31 -4.58
CA MET A 82 -5.53 2.42 -3.17
C MET A 82 -5.23 1.06 -2.56
N LEU A 83 -6.12 0.07 -2.74
CA LEU A 83 -5.94 -1.28 -2.22
C LEU A 83 -4.75 -2.01 -2.86
N ILE A 84 -4.52 -1.83 -4.17
CA ILE A 84 -3.33 -2.35 -4.84
C ILE A 84 -2.07 -1.74 -4.22
N SER A 85 -2.05 -0.42 -4.01
CA SER A 85 -0.89 0.28 -3.46
C SER A 85 -0.62 -0.13 -2.01
N MET A 86 -1.65 -0.33 -1.20
CA MET A 86 -1.53 -0.84 0.17
C MET A 86 -0.95 -2.26 0.19
N GLU A 87 -1.46 -3.16 -0.66
CA GLU A 87 -0.95 -4.53 -0.74
C GLU A 87 0.52 -4.54 -1.16
N LYS A 88 0.92 -3.70 -2.12
CA LYS A 88 2.32 -3.55 -2.52
C LYS A 88 3.19 -3.00 -1.40
N ALA A 89 2.71 -2.00 -0.64
CA ALA A 89 3.44 -1.48 0.50
C ALA A 89 3.64 -2.55 1.58
N TYR A 90 2.63 -3.37 1.90
CA TYR A 90 2.78 -4.51 2.81
C TYR A 90 3.79 -5.54 2.28
N SER A 91 3.68 -5.93 1.01
CA SER A 91 4.56 -6.92 0.40
C SER A 91 6.02 -6.46 0.38
N LEU A 92 6.28 -5.18 0.09
CA LEU A 92 7.61 -4.58 0.14
C LEU A 92 8.15 -4.52 1.57
N SER A 93 7.30 -4.15 2.54
CA SER A 93 7.66 -4.14 3.97
C SER A 93 8.05 -5.52 4.47
N ILE A 94 7.28 -6.54 4.12
CA ILE A 94 7.57 -7.94 4.46
C ILE A 94 8.94 -8.33 3.87
N ARG A 95 9.17 -8.04 2.58
CA ARG A 95 10.43 -8.36 1.91
C ARG A 95 11.60 -7.60 2.52
N MET A 96 11.42 -6.34 2.88
CA MET A 96 12.42 -5.53 3.55
C MET A 96 12.82 -6.15 4.89
N LEU A 97 11.85 -6.54 5.72
CA LEU A 97 12.10 -7.17 7.02
C LEU A 97 12.85 -8.50 6.88
N GLU A 98 12.56 -9.30 5.86
CA GLU A 98 13.31 -10.53 5.58
C GLU A 98 14.79 -10.23 5.28
N ILE A 99 15.06 -9.23 4.44
CA ILE A 99 16.42 -8.82 4.08
C ILE A 99 17.16 -8.22 5.29
N LEU A 100 16.44 -7.50 6.15
CA LEU A 100 16.96 -6.97 7.41
C LEU A 100 17.12 -8.03 8.52
N GLY A 101 16.85 -9.30 8.23
CA GLY A 101 17.00 -10.39 9.21
C GLY A 101 15.93 -10.41 10.30
N ARG A 102 14.71 -9.97 9.98
CA ARG A 102 13.54 -9.93 10.89
C ARG A 102 12.39 -10.82 10.38
N PRO A 103 12.64 -12.13 10.11
CA PRO A 103 11.62 -13.02 9.52
C PRO A 103 10.39 -13.21 10.41
N ASP A 104 10.55 -13.19 11.74
CA ASP A 104 9.42 -13.34 12.65
C ASP A 104 8.46 -12.17 12.55
N THR A 105 8.97 -10.94 12.49
CA THR A 105 8.15 -9.74 12.28
C THR A 105 7.47 -9.79 10.90
N ALA A 106 8.17 -10.22 9.85
CA ALA A 106 7.59 -10.41 8.53
C ALA A 106 6.42 -11.42 8.56
N ASN A 107 6.55 -12.52 9.30
CA ASN A 107 5.49 -13.53 9.46
C ASN A 107 4.30 -13.01 10.27
N MET A 108 4.55 -12.20 11.30
CA MET A 108 3.48 -11.53 12.05
C MET A 108 2.63 -10.63 11.14
N ILE A 109 3.28 -9.88 10.23
CA ILE A 109 2.56 -9.02 9.27
C ILE A 109 1.75 -9.87 8.29
N ARG A 110 2.33 -10.97 7.74
CA ARG A 110 1.59 -11.88 6.84
C ARG A 110 0.33 -12.46 7.48
N SER A 111 0.35 -12.69 8.79
CA SER A 111 -0.76 -13.23 9.55
C SER A 111 -1.71 -12.16 10.11
N SER A 112 -1.36 -10.88 10.03
CA SER A 112 -2.18 -9.79 10.53
C SER A 112 -3.53 -9.68 9.81
N GLU A 113 -4.56 -9.28 10.55
CA GLU A 113 -5.89 -9.06 10.00
C GLU A 113 -5.89 -7.94 8.96
N SER A 114 -5.17 -6.84 9.22
CA SER A 114 -5.06 -5.70 8.31
C SER A 114 -4.53 -6.11 6.93
N TYR A 115 -3.45 -6.90 6.89
CA TYR A 115 -2.90 -7.39 5.61
C TYR A 115 -3.86 -8.36 4.91
N LYS A 116 -4.48 -9.28 5.65
CA LYS A 116 -5.44 -10.24 5.08
C LYS A 116 -6.65 -9.55 4.47
N ILE A 117 -7.21 -8.55 5.13
CA ILE A 117 -8.34 -7.75 4.63
C ILE A 117 -7.95 -7.02 3.35
N VAL A 118 -6.83 -6.29 3.34
CA VAL A 118 -6.36 -5.58 2.15
C VAL A 118 -6.15 -6.54 0.98
N LYS A 119 -5.48 -7.66 1.22
CA LYS A 119 -5.24 -8.71 0.21
C LYS A 119 -6.54 -9.33 -0.30
N PHE A 120 -7.51 -9.57 0.59
CA PHE A 120 -8.82 -10.08 0.23
C PHE A 120 -9.55 -9.11 -0.72
N PHE A 121 -9.68 -7.85 -0.35
CA PHE A 121 -10.36 -6.85 -1.18
C PHE A 121 -9.65 -6.64 -2.53
N ARG A 122 -8.32 -6.49 -2.52
CA ARG A 122 -7.52 -6.34 -3.74
C ARG A 122 -7.73 -7.52 -4.68
N ASN A 123 -7.60 -8.76 -4.19
CA ASN A 123 -7.78 -9.95 -5.03
C ASN A 123 -9.19 -10.05 -5.60
N ASN A 124 -10.20 -9.70 -4.80
CA ASN A 124 -11.58 -9.72 -5.27
C ASN A 124 -11.83 -8.68 -6.37
N LEU A 125 -11.19 -7.51 -6.30
CA LEU A 125 -11.30 -6.48 -7.32
C LEU A 125 -10.53 -6.81 -8.60
N GLU A 126 -9.30 -7.33 -8.49
CA GLU A 126 -8.50 -7.71 -9.67
C GLU A 126 -9.10 -8.88 -10.44
N HIS A 127 -9.72 -9.83 -9.75
CA HIS A 127 -10.37 -10.99 -10.36
C HIS A 127 -11.89 -10.83 -10.54
N MET A 128 -12.37 -9.59 -10.57
CA MET A 128 -13.80 -9.32 -10.72
C MET A 128 -14.34 -9.88 -12.05
N ASN A 129 -13.59 -9.74 -13.14
CA ASN A 129 -14.00 -10.26 -14.45
C ASN A 129 -14.22 -11.77 -14.41
N ASP A 130 -13.30 -12.51 -13.77
CA ASP A 130 -13.40 -13.96 -13.63
C ASP A 130 -14.66 -14.34 -12.85
N LYS A 131 -15.04 -13.52 -11.87
CA LYS A 131 -16.22 -13.76 -11.02
C LYS A 131 -17.54 -13.39 -11.69
N LEU A 132 -17.54 -12.34 -12.51
CA LEU A 132 -18.74 -11.87 -13.20
C LEU A 132 -19.05 -12.68 -14.47
N THR A 133 -18.03 -13.28 -15.09
CA THR A 133 -18.13 -13.98 -16.37
C THR A 133 -18.19 -15.51 -16.28
N VAL A 134 -17.98 -16.08 -15.09
CA VAL A 134 -18.01 -17.53 -14.92
C VAL A 134 -19.43 -18.05 -15.09
N GLU A 135 -19.66 -18.81 -16.19
CA GLU A 135 -20.86 -19.57 -16.43
C GLU A 135 -20.93 -20.84 -15.57
N ASP A 136 -19.79 -21.28 -15.00
CA ASP A 136 -19.68 -22.53 -14.26
C ASP A 136 -20.23 -22.38 -12.83
N TYR A 137 -21.36 -23.03 -12.59
CA TYR A 137 -22.07 -23.03 -11.31
C TYR A 137 -21.23 -23.58 -10.16
N LYS A 138 -20.31 -24.52 -10.41
CA LYS A 138 -19.42 -25.12 -9.42
C LYS A 138 -18.38 -24.10 -8.87
N TYR A 139 -17.95 -23.17 -9.71
CA TYR A 139 -17.06 -22.10 -9.28
C TYR A 139 -17.78 -21.10 -8.38
N ARG A 140 -19.08 -20.87 -8.60
CA ARG A 140 -19.92 -20.04 -7.75
C ARG A 140 -20.06 -20.61 -6.34
N GLU A 141 -20.22 -21.91 -6.18
CA GLU A 141 -20.37 -22.56 -4.86
C GLU A 141 -19.12 -22.49 -4.01
N SER A 142 -17.91 -22.59 -4.59
CA SER A 142 -16.64 -22.51 -3.85
C SER A 142 -16.29 -21.10 -3.35
N TRP A 143 -16.85 -20.07 -3.99
CA TRP A 143 -16.60 -18.66 -3.68
C TRP A 143 -17.73 -18.03 -2.86
N TYR A 144 -18.88 -18.62 -2.92
CA TYR A 144 -20.10 -18.14 -2.31
C TYR A 144 -20.67 -19.26 -1.44
N SER A 145 -20.22 -19.34 -0.20
CA SER A 145 -21.03 -20.02 0.78
C SER A 145 -22.38 -19.31 0.80
N ASN A 146 -23.38 -19.84 0.14
CA ASN A 146 -24.82 -19.53 0.12
C ASN A 146 -25.31 -18.06 0.10
N GLU A 147 -24.46 -17.04 0.28
CA GLU A 147 -24.90 -15.66 0.49
C GLU A 147 -24.40 -14.65 -0.55
N TYR A 148 -23.55 -15.06 -1.49
CA TYR A 148 -22.87 -14.14 -2.39
C TYR A 148 -23.16 -14.39 -3.87
N HIS A 149 -24.04 -13.62 -4.48
CA HIS A 149 -24.32 -13.64 -5.91
C HIS A 149 -23.53 -12.56 -6.66
N SER A 150 -23.19 -12.79 -7.93
CA SER A 150 -22.45 -11.83 -8.77
C SER A 150 -23.12 -10.44 -8.85
N HIS A 151 -24.45 -10.40 -8.91
CA HIS A 151 -25.22 -9.15 -8.87
C HIS A 151 -25.17 -8.47 -7.49
N TRP A 152 -24.93 -9.22 -6.41
CA TRP A 152 -24.74 -8.69 -5.08
C TRP A 152 -23.39 -7.97 -4.97
N PHE A 153 -22.35 -8.50 -5.61
CA PHE A 153 -21.04 -7.84 -5.70
C PHE A 153 -21.18 -6.45 -6.35
N ALA A 154 -21.89 -6.34 -7.48
CA ALA A 154 -22.16 -5.06 -8.11
C ALA A 154 -22.98 -4.12 -7.22
N ARG A 155 -24.01 -4.64 -6.52
CA ARG A 155 -24.83 -3.85 -5.58
C ARG A 155 -24.11 -3.40 -4.33
N GLN A 156 -23.11 -4.12 -3.83
CA GLN A 156 -22.32 -3.71 -2.67
C GLN A 156 -21.51 -2.42 -2.92
N TRP A 157 -21.11 -2.19 -4.17
CA TRP A 157 -20.49 -0.93 -4.56
C TRP A 157 -21.49 0.22 -4.64
N GLU A 158 -22.76 -0.06 -4.93
CA GLU A 158 -23.83 0.92 -4.87
C GLU A 158 -24.24 1.24 -3.43
N SER A 159 -23.98 0.32 -2.50
CA SER A 159 -24.33 0.45 -1.08
C SER A 159 -23.14 0.84 -0.21
N MET A 160 -22.23 1.70 -0.71
CA MET A 160 -21.22 2.31 0.15
C MET A 160 -21.90 3.11 1.27
N HIS A 161 -22.17 2.44 2.37
CA HIS A 161 -22.71 3.04 3.57
C HIS A 161 -21.57 3.59 4.42
N GLY A 162 -21.46 4.89 4.48
CA GLY A 162 -20.40 5.54 5.23
C GLY A 162 -19.04 5.49 4.54
N ASN A 163 -17.98 5.40 5.31
CA ASN A 163 -16.59 5.35 4.84
C ASN A 163 -16.08 3.91 4.66
N ALA A 164 -16.94 2.91 4.50
CA ALA A 164 -16.55 1.51 4.46
C ALA A 164 -16.92 0.85 3.13
N ILE A 165 -16.04 -0.05 2.68
CA ILE A 165 -16.32 -1.01 1.63
C ILE A 165 -16.66 -2.34 2.29
N LYS A 166 -17.78 -2.93 1.90
CA LYS A 166 -18.19 -4.24 2.43
C LYS A 166 -18.22 -5.27 1.31
N LEU A 167 -17.65 -6.44 1.58
CA LEU A 167 -17.72 -7.59 0.71
C LEU A 167 -17.87 -8.84 1.58
N GLY A 168 -19.08 -9.37 1.60
CA GLY A 168 -19.39 -10.47 2.48
C GLY A 168 -19.29 -10.10 3.95
N PRO A 169 -18.68 -10.97 4.77
CA PRO A 169 -18.47 -10.70 6.18
C PRO A 169 -17.37 -9.67 6.44
N TYR A 170 -16.63 -9.28 5.41
CA TYR A 170 -15.48 -8.38 5.54
C TYR A 170 -15.88 -6.93 5.29
N SER A 171 -15.32 -6.04 6.10
CA SER A 171 -15.43 -4.59 5.95
C SER A 171 -14.03 -3.98 5.92
N PHE A 172 -13.82 -3.03 5.02
CA PHE A 172 -12.62 -2.22 4.97
C PHE A 172 -13.02 -0.76 5.15
N GLU A 173 -12.61 -0.17 6.28
CA GLU A 173 -12.87 1.23 6.56
C GLU A 173 -11.93 2.13 5.77
N ILE A 174 -12.49 3.15 5.09
CA ILE A 174 -11.72 4.12 4.31
C ILE A 174 -11.49 5.35 5.18
N ASP A 175 -10.68 5.19 6.20
CA ASP A 175 -10.28 6.26 7.12
C ASP A 175 -8.79 6.19 7.45
N GLU A 176 -8.29 7.12 8.27
CA GLU A 176 -6.87 7.16 8.62
C GLU A 176 -6.43 5.95 9.45
N SER A 177 -7.31 5.39 10.27
CA SER A 177 -6.98 4.24 11.12
C SER A 177 -6.59 3.00 10.32
N SER A 178 -7.15 2.84 9.11
CA SER A 178 -6.80 1.75 8.20
C SER A 178 -5.36 1.82 7.66
N PHE A 179 -4.71 2.98 7.80
CA PHE A 179 -3.33 3.19 7.35
C PHE A 179 -2.32 3.24 8.51
N GLU A 180 -2.78 3.45 9.75
CA GLU A 180 -1.90 3.61 10.93
C GLU A 180 -0.94 2.43 11.08
N PHE A 181 -1.44 1.20 10.99
CA PHE A 181 -0.59 0.02 11.06
C PHE A 181 0.51 0.00 9.97
N LEU A 182 0.19 0.44 8.75
CA LEU A 182 1.15 0.49 7.65
C LEU A 182 2.18 1.61 7.84
N TRP A 183 1.76 2.73 8.42
CA TRP A 183 2.66 3.83 8.76
C TRP A 183 3.61 3.46 9.91
N ASP A 184 3.10 2.83 10.96
CA ASP A 184 3.90 2.34 12.08
C ASP A 184 4.93 1.29 11.61
N LEU A 185 4.53 0.42 10.70
CA LEU A 185 5.40 -0.55 10.08
C LEU A 185 6.54 0.11 9.30
N TYR A 186 6.24 1.16 8.53
CA TYR A 186 7.26 1.94 7.85
C TYR A 186 8.24 2.56 8.85
N ASP A 187 7.75 3.15 9.94
CA ASP A 187 8.60 3.77 10.97
C ASP A 187 9.54 2.75 11.63
N GLN A 188 9.04 1.56 11.93
CA GLN A 188 9.86 0.47 12.47
C GLN A 188 10.96 0.06 11.49
N ILE A 189 10.61 -0.14 10.22
CA ILE A 189 11.57 -0.48 9.16
C ILE A 189 12.61 0.63 9.01
N PHE A 190 12.16 1.88 8.91
CA PHE A 190 13.06 3.02 8.73
C PHE A 190 13.99 3.20 9.94
N LYS A 191 13.51 2.93 11.15
CA LYS A 191 14.34 2.93 12.36
C LYS A 191 15.45 1.87 12.27
N ILE A 192 15.12 0.64 11.86
CA ILE A 192 16.13 -0.43 11.69
C ILE A 192 17.18 0.01 10.64
N ILE A 193 16.75 0.54 9.50
CA ILE A 193 17.66 1.05 8.47
C ILE A 193 18.54 2.16 9.02
N THR A 194 17.98 3.07 9.79
CA THR A 194 18.73 4.18 10.41
C THR A 194 19.79 3.66 11.34
N ASP A 195 19.44 2.75 12.25
CA ASP A 195 20.34 2.22 13.27
C ASP A 195 21.45 1.34 12.67
N GLU A 196 21.14 0.51 11.67
CA GLU A 196 22.06 -0.49 11.13
C GLU A 196 22.86 -0.01 9.91
N TYR A 197 22.36 0.94 9.13
CA TYR A 197 23.00 1.37 7.86
C TYR A 197 23.31 2.86 7.79
N ILE A 198 22.43 3.74 8.25
CA ILE A 198 22.64 5.18 8.12
C ILE A 198 23.66 5.68 9.14
N ILE A 199 23.43 5.42 10.42
CA ILE A 199 24.30 5.89 11.50
C ILE A 199 25.73 5.36 11.33
N PRO A 200 25.98 4.06 11.09
CA PRO A 200 27.32 3.53 10.91
C PRO A 200 28.08 4.10 9.70
N ASN A 201 27.34 4.44 8.62
CA ASN A 201 27.95 4.93 7.37
C ASN A 201 28.07 6.45 7.29
N LYS A 202 27.41 7.19 8.16
CA LYS A 202 27.35 8.65 8.09
C LYS A 202 28.73 9.30 8.03
N VAL A 203 29.65 8.90 8.90
CA VAL A 203 31.01 9.47 8.94
C VAL A 203 31.76 9.20 7.63
N ASN A 204 31.65 7.99 7.08
CA ASN A 204 32.32 7.61 5.83
C ASN A 204 31.78 8.40 4.64
N VAL A 205 30.45 8.56 4.55
CA VAL A 205 29.80 9.35 3.52
C VAL A 205 30.18 10.82 3.64
N ASP A 206 30.09 11.40 4.84
CA ASP A 206 30.45 12.78 5.09
C ASP A 206 31.94 13.08 4.78
N LEU A 207 32.83 12.10 4.98
CA LEU A 207 34.24 12.21 4.61
C LEU A 207 34.45 12.11 3.10
N ALA A 208 33.77 11.17 2.42
CA ALA A 208 33.88 10.98 0.97
C ALA A 208 33.39 12.22 0.17
N PHE A 209 32.40 12.91 0.71
CA PHE A 209 31.83 14.13 0.09
C PHE A 209 32.36 15.44 0.68
N LYS A 210 33.37 15.38 1.53
CA LYS A 210 34.02 16.56 2.12
C LYS A 210 34.72 17.36 1.03
N GLY A 211 34.11 18.41 0.51
CA GLY A 211 34.57 19.24 -0.60
C GLY A 211 33.58 19.36 -1.75
N HIS A 212 32.54 18.57 -1.77
CA HIS A 212 31.41 18.71 -2.70
C HIS A 212 30.24 19.34 -1.95
N THR A 213 30.02 20.62 -2.15
CA THR A 213 28.79 21.28 -1.66
C THR A 213 27.58 20.68 -2.37
N PRO A 214 26.52 20.26 -1.63
CA PRO A 214 25.30 19.65 -2.22
C PRO A 214 24.46 20.62 -3.08
N SER A 215 24.99 21.77 -3.46
CA SER A 215 24.24 22.83 -4.16
C SER A 215 24.14 22.64 -5.68
N GLN A 216 24.45 21.47 -6.21
CA GLN A 216 24.43 21.22 -7.66
C GLN A 216 23.67 19.94 -8.09
N TRP A 217 22.69 19.49 -7.27
CA TRP A 217 21.79 18.40 -7.69
C TRP A 217 20.34 18.86 -7.64
#